data_d127b863b0ce15a7af5ef1569550c7fd
#
_entry.id   d127b863b0ce15a7af5ef1569550c7fd
#
_cell.length_a   1.000
_cell.length_b   1.000
_cell.length_c   1.000
_cell.angle_alpha   90.00
_cell.angle_beta   90.00
_cell.angle_gamma   90.00
#
_symmetry.space_group_name_H-M   'P 1'
#
loop_
_entity.id
_entity.type
_entity.pdbx_description
1 polymer ?
#
loop_
_entity_poly.entity_id
_entity_poly.type
_entity_poly.pdbx_seq_one_letter_code
_entity_poly.pdbx_strand_id
1 'polypeptide(L)'
;MKKAIAPLIAALLIALVCSGAMADWKWKAWKGHHTKLFDAQNACTNTDSMECEPFLAAAVAVAEVFSETAKPDEKGDLIVTFRDAVQERCSSNWRQHMNGQTLLHSALALPVDSESAKNIYFVSALMRASRELCHS
;
A
#
# COMPACT_ATOMS: atom_id res chain seq x y z
N MET A 1 -26.28 -19.47 34.14
CA MET A 1 -24.85 -19.26 33.93
C MET A 1 -24.27 -19.88 32.66
N LYS A 2 -24.67 -21.12 32.29
CA LYS A 2 -24.19 -21.79 31.06
C LYS A 2 -24.59 -21.09 29.77
N LYS A 3 -25.68 -20.29 29.73
CA LYS A 3 -26.16 -19.57 28.55
C LYS A 3 -25.40 -18.28 28.26
N ALA A 4 -24.62 -17.72 29.20
CA ALA A 4 -23.86 -16.49 29.03
C ALA A 4 -22.42 -16.72 28.49
N ILE A 5 -21.91 -17.96 28.57
CA ILE A 5 -20.56 -18.32 28.17
C ILE A 5 -20.48 -18.58 26.65
N ALA A 6 -21.51 -19.19 26.06
CA ALA A 6 -21.54 -19.54 24.62
C ALA A 6 -21.45 -18.34 23.70
N PRO A 7 -22.14 -17.18 23.87
CA PRO A 7 -21.99 -16.02 23.04
C PRO A 7 -20.61 -15.33 23.21
N LEU A 8 -20.00 -15.41 24.39
CA LEU A 8 -18.66 -14.89 24.63
C LEU A 8 -17.59 -15.68 23.89
N ILE A 9 -17.71 -17.00 23.85
CA ILE A 9 -16.80 -17.89 23.11
C ILE A 9 -16.94 -17.66 21.60
N ALA A 10 -18.14 -17.51 21.07
CA ALA A 10 -18.41 -17.24 19.68
C ALA A 10 -17.81 -15.87 19.26
N ALA A 11 -17.97 -14.83 20.07
CA ALA A 11 -17.38 -13.51 19.82
C ALA A 11 -15.84 -13.56 19.81
N LEU A 12 -15.23 -14.33 20.71
CA LEU A 12 -13.80 -14.52 20.79
C LEU A 12 -13.25 -15.23 19.54
N LEU A 13 -13.93 -16.26 19.06
CA LEU A 13 -13.56 -17.00 17.85
C LEU A 13 -13.64 -16.11 16.61
N ILE A 14 -14.67 -15.28 16.47
CA ILE A 14 -14.81 -14.33 15.38
C ILE A 14 -13.68 -13.29 15.42
N ALA A 15 -13.35 -12.77 16.60
CA ALA A 15 -12.24 -11.83 16.76
C ALA A 15 -10.90 -12.45 16.37
N LEU A 16 -10.64 -13.70 16.72
CA LEU A 16 -9.42 -14.42 16.36
C LEU A 16 -9.30 -14.64 14.84
N VAL A 17 -10.39 -14.99 14.16
CA VAL A 17 -10.44 -15.17 12.71
C VAL A 17 -10.17 -13.83 11.99
N CYS A 18 -10.80 -12.75 12.43
CA CYS A 18 -10.57 -11.41 11.87
C CYS A 18 -9.13 -10.94 12.09
N SER A 19 -8.55 -11.18 13.27
CA SER A 19 -7.15 -10.86 13.57
C SER A 19 -6.18 -11.66 12.70
N GLY A 20 -6.48 -12.93 12.42
CA GLY A 20 -5.68 -13.79 11.56
C GLY A 20 -5.68 -13.29 10.10
N ALA A 21 -6.83 -12.88 9.57
CA ALA A 21 -6.97 -12.33 8.23
C ALA A 21 -6.18 -11.01 8.08
N MET A 22 -6.27 -10.11 9.06
CA MET A 22 -5.51 -8.86 9.08
C MET A 22 -4.01 -9.10 9.20
N ALA A 23 -3.56 -10.08 9.99
CA ALA A 23 -2.17 -10.44 10.15
C ALA A 23 -1.59 -10.99 8.82
N ASP A 24 -2.34 -11.82 8.09
CA ASP A 24 -1.94 -12.34 6.79
C ASP A 24 -1.76 -11.21 5.76
N TRP A 25 -2.70 -10.27 5.71
CA TRP A 25 -2.63 -9.12 4.82
C TRP A 25 -1.43 -8.21 5.14
N LYS A 26 -1.17 -7.93 6.41
CA LYS A 26 -0.01 -7.16 6.86
C LYS A 26 1.30 -7.87 6.52
N TRP A 27 1.34 -9.18 6.66
CA TRP A 27 2.49 -9.99 6.31
C TRP A 27 2.79 -9.92 4.81
N LYS A 28 1.78 -10.05 3.97
CA LYS A 28 1.91 -9.91 2.51
C LYS A 28 2.43 -8.52 2.14
N ALA A 29 1.88 -7.46 2.72
CA ALA A 29 2.32 -6.09 2.48
C ALA A 29 3.79 -5.90 2.89
N TRP A 30 4.18 -6.38 4.07
CA TRP A 30 5.56 -6.32 4.54
C TRP A 30 6.51 -7.04 3.59
N LYS A 31 6.16 -8.22 3.15
CA LYS A 31 6.94 -9.01 2.18
C LYS A 31 7.09 -8.25 0.85
N GLY A 32 6.01 -7.68 0.34
CA GLY A 32 6.02 -6.87 -0.87
C GLY A 32 6.94 -5.65 -0.75
N HIS A 33 6.87 -4.92 0.37
CA HIS A 33 7.72 -3.74 0.62
C HIS A 33 9.21 -4.07 0.59
N HIS A 34 9.60 -5.22 1.14
CA HIS A 34 11.00 -5.63 1.33
C HIS A 34 11.56 -6.45 0.15
N THR A 35 10.81 -6.61 -0.92
CA THR A 35 11.25 -7.27 -2.15
C THR A 35 11.74 -6.22 -3.14
N LYS A 36 12.66 -6.60 -4.01
CA LYS A 36 13.19 -5.68 -5.02
C LYS A 36 12.17 -5.43 -6.14
N LEU A 37 12.24 -4.25 -6.74
CA LEU A 37 11.38 -3.86 -7.86
C LEU A 37 11.46 -4.86 -9.02
N PHE A 38 12.66 -5.36 -9.33
CA PHE A 38 12.85 -6.37 -10.39
C PHE A 38 12.00 -7.62 -10.15
N ASP A 39 12.00 -8.13 -8.92
CA ASP A 39 11.21 -9.31 -8.56
C ASP A 39 9.70 -9.02 -8.62
N ALA A 40 9.30 -7.82 -8.23
CA ALA A 40 7.91 -7.38 -8.36
C ALA A 40 7.47 -7.33 -9.83
N GLN A 41 8.30 -6.79 -10.71
CA GLN A 41 8.02 -6.73 -12.15
C GLN A 41 7.83 -8.14 -12.74
N ASN A 42 8.65 -9.09 -12.34
CA ASN A 42 8.51 -10.47 -12.79
C ASN A 42 7.28 -11.18 -12.22
N ALA A 43 7.02 -11.01 -10.93
CA ALA A 43 5.86 -11.61 -10.26
C ALA A 43 4.52 -11.02 -10.75
N CYS A 44 4.53 -9.74 -11.12
CA CYS A 44 3.34 -9.00 -11.56
C CYS A 44 3.23 -8.86 -13.08
N THR A 45 3.79 -9.77 -13.84
CA THR A 45 3.55 -9.87 -15.29
C THR A 45 2.04 -9.99 -15.55
N ASN A 46 1.35 -10.75 -14.70
CA ASN A 46 -0.10 -10.74 -14.58
C ASN A 46 -0.45 -10.20 -13.18
N THR A 47 -1.07 -9.03 -13.11
CA THR A 47 -1.40 -8.36 -11.86
C THR A 47 -2.52 -9.06 -11.06
N ASP A 48 -3.27 -9.97 -11.70
CA ASP A 48 -4.30 -10.77 -11.03
C ASP A 48 -3.76 -12.09 -10.47
N SER A 49 -2.47 -12.38 -10.65
CA SER A 49 -1.88 -13.63 -10.17
C SER A 49 -1.65 -13.62 -8.67
N MET A 50 -1.64 -14.80 -8.06
CA MET A 50 -1.32 -14.96 -6.64
C MET A 50 0.10 -14.50 -6.30
N GLU A 51 1.02 -14.61 -7.23
CA GLU A 51 2.41 -14.19 -7.07
C GLU A 51 2.52 -12.67 -6.93
N CYS A 52 1.59 -11.93 -7.52
CA CYS A 52 1.53 -10.47 -7.44
C CYS A 52 0.84 -9.96 -6.17
N GLU A 53 0.09 -10.78 -5.44
CA GLU A 53 -0.67 -10.36 -4.26
C GLU A 53 0.16 -9.59 -3.20
N PRO A 54 1.39 -10.00 -2.85
CA PRO A 54 2.18 -9.25 -1.88
C PRO A 54 2.48 -7.81 -2.34
N PHE A 55 2.66 -7.62 -3.62
CA PHE A 55 2.94 -6.30 -4.20
C PHE A 55 1.70 -5.42 -4.26
N LEU A 56 0.56 -6.01 -4.58
CA LEU A 56 -0.73 -5.32 -4.49
C LEU A 56 -1.03 -4.92 -3.03
N ALA A 57 -0.82 -5.82 -2.08
CA ALA A 57 -0.98 -5.54 -0.66
C ALA A 57 -0.09 -4.38 -0.20
N ALA A 58 1.17 -4.36 -0.65
CA ALA A 58 2.10 -3.27 -0.37
C ALA A 58 1.61 -1.94 -0.95
N ALA A 59 1.11 -1.94 -2.19
CA ALA A 59 0.56 -0.75 -2.83
C ALA A 59 -0.68 -0.22 -2.12
N VAL A 60 -1.60 -1.09 -1.72
CA VAL A 60 -2.78 -0.72 -0.94
C VAL A 60 -2.38 -0.09 0.39
N ALA A 61 -1.41 -0.66 1.10
CA ALA A 61 -0.94 -0.13 2.37
C ALA A 61 -0.35 1.28 2.21
N VAL A 62 0.44 1.53 1.17
CA VAL A 62 0.99 2.86 0.89
C VAL A 62 -0.12 3.85 0.54
N ALA A 63 -1.09 3.46 -0.28
CA ALA A 63 -2.21 4.32 -0.65
C ALA A 63 -3.07 4.69 0.57
N GLU A 64 -3.29 3.77 1.50
CA GLU A 64 -4.02 4.02 2.74
C GLU A 64 -3.29 5.02 3.64
N VAL A 65 -2.00 4.82 3.86
CA VAL A 65 -1.17 5.74 4.65
C VAL A 65 -1.17 7.13 4.02
N PHE A 66 -1.05 7.21 2.71
CA PHE A 66 -1.10 8.46 1.97
C PHE A 66 -2.43 9.19 2.20
N SER A 67 -3.55 8.48 2.10
CA SER A 67 -4.89 9.04 2.33
C SER A 67 -5.10 9.51 3.77
N GLU A 68 -4.57 8.78 4.74
CA GLU A 68 -4.66 9.11 6.16
C GLU A 68 -3.83 10.33 6.54
N THR A 69 -2.68 10.54 5.90
CA THR A 69 -1.77 11.65 6.20
C THR A 69 -2.08 12.91 5.42
N ALA A 70 -2.95 12.83 4.40
CA ALA A 70 -3.35 13.99 3.61
C ALA A 70 -4.21 14.96 4.44
N LYS A 71 -3.76 16.20 4.57
CA LYS A 71 -4.48 17.25 5.30
C LYS A 71 -4.55 18.52 4.46
N PRO A 72 -5.67 19.28 4.51
CA PRO A 72 -5.74 20.57 3.87
C PRO A 72 -4.83 21.58 4.61
N ASP A 73 -4.16 22.43 3.85
CA ASP A 73 -3.44 23.56 4.39
C ASP A 73 -4.41 24.76 4.62
N GLU A 74 -3.86 25.90 5.06
CA GLU A 74 -4.65 27.11 5.31
C GLU A 74 -5.33 27.66 4.06
N LYS A 75 -4.81 27.34 2.88
CA LYS A 75 -5.34 27.77 1.58
C LYS A 75 -6.32 26.74 0.97
N GLY A 76 -6.52 25.60 1.63
CA GLY A 76 -7.37 24.52 1.13
C GLY A 76 -6.63 23.54 0.22
N ASP A 77 -5.34 23.71 -0.04
CA ASP A 77 -4.51 22.75 -0.76
C ASP A 77 -4.24 21.52 0.11
N LEU A 78 -4.16 20.35 -0.49
CA LEU A 78 -3.87 19.12 0.24
C LEU A 78 -2.37 18.91 0.37
N ILE A 79 -1.90 18.81 1.61
CA ILE A 79 -0.51 18.51 1.93
C ILE A 79 -0.44 17.09 2.47
N VAL A 80 0.47 16.30 1.91
CA VAL A 80 0.76 14.95 2.37
C VAL A 80 2.15 14.94 3.01
N THR A 81 2.23 14.39 4.21
CA THR A 81 3.49 14.26 4.93
C THR A 81 4.01 12.84 4.82
N PHE A 82 5.16 12.69 4.20
CA PHE A 82 5.86 11.41 4.13
C PHE A 82 6.85 11.32 5.30
N ARG A 83 6.63 10.32 6.18
CA ARG A 83 7.52 10.02 7.33
C ARG A 83 7.89 11.26 8.17
N ASP A 84 6.94 12.14 8.40
CA ASP A 84 7.09 13.36 9.20
C ASP A 84 8.16 14.37 8.72
N ALA A 85 8.84 14.08 7.62
CA ALA A 85 9.99 14.87 7.15
C ALA A 85 9.75 15.60 5.84
N VAL A 86 8.91 15.06 4.94
CA VAL A 86 8.71 15.62 3.60
C VAL A 86 7.24 15.91 3.38
N GLN A 87 6.92 17.17 3.17
CA GLN A 87 5.57 17.61 2.80
C GLN A 87 5.49 17.74 1.28
N GLU A 88 4.53 17.06 0.67
CA GLU A 88 4.25 17.13 -0.76
C GLU A 88 2.87 17.77 -0.96
N ARG A 89 2.81 18.76 -1.83
CA ARG A 89 1.56 19.39 -2.21
C ARG A 89 0.97 18.67 -3.41
N CYS A 90 -0.19 18.06 -3.22
CA CYS A 90 -0.85 17.27 -4.25
C CYS A 90 -1.86 18.10 -5.05
N SER A 91 -2.10 17.72 -6.30
CA SER A 91 -3.18 18.27 -7.11
C SER A 91 -4.53 17.94 -6.49
N SER A 92 -5.59 18.71 -6.80
CA SER A 92 -6.94 18.49 -6.27
C SER A 92 -7.54 17.14 -6.65
N ASN A 93 -7.05 16.50 -7.70
CA ASN A 93 -7.55 15.23 -8.23
C ASN A 93 -6.79 14.00 -7.71
N TRP A 94 -5.83 14.18 -6.81
CA TRP A 94 -4.95 13.10 -6.39
C TRP A 94 -5.69 11.87 -5.82
N ARG A 95 -6.82 12.08 -5.13
CA ARG A 95 -7.62 10.98 -4.56
C ARG A 95 -8.18 10.02 -5.62
N GLN A 96 -8.46 10.52 -6.80
CA GLN A 96 -8.97 9.70 -7.91
C GLN A 96 -7.89 8.75 -8.45
N HIS A 97 -6.63 9.13 -8.32
CA HIS A 97 -5.49 8.37 -8.84
C HIS A 97 -4.78 7.54 -7.76
N MET A 98 -4.95 7.89 -6.47
CA MET A 98 -4.23 7.25 -5.36
C MET A 98 -5.04 6.05 -4.82
N ASN A 99 -4.96 4.94 -5.52
CA ASN A 99 -5.51 3.66 -5.07
C ASN A 99 -4.48 2.56 -5.31
N GLY A 100 -4.67 1.41 -4.68
CA GLY A 100 -3.70 0.31 -4.72
C GLY A 100 -3.39 -0.17 -6.13
N GLN A 101 -4.38 -0.31 -7.00
CA GLN A 101 -4.20 -0.77 -8.38
C GLN A 101 -3.40 0.23 -9.22
N THR A 102 -3.78 1.49 -9.19
CA THR A 102 -3.09 2.56 -9.93
C THR A 102 -1.66 2.71 -9.45
N LEU A 103 -1.46 2.69 -8.13
CA LEU A 103 -0.13 2.82 -7.52
C LEU A 103 0.76 1.62 -7.88
N LEU A 104 0.22 0.41 -7.86
CA LEU A 104 0.93 -0.80 -8.29
C LEU A 104 1.39 -0.67 -9.74
N HIS A 105 0.49 -0.34 -10.66
CA HIS A 105 0.84 -0.17 -12.07
C HIS A 105 1.89 0.91 -12.28
N SER A 106 1.76 2.04 -11.60
CA SER A 106 2.73 3.14 -11.70
C SER A 106 4.11 2.75 -11.18
N ALA A 107 4.17 2.01 -10.08
CA ALA A 107 5.43 1.53 -9.51
C ALA A 107 6.12 0.51 -10.42
N LEU A 108 5.36 -0.42 -11.00
CA LEU A 108 5.90 -1.43 -11.93
C LEU A 108 6.40 -0.81 -13.24
N ALA A 109 5.82 0.31 -13.65
CA ALA A 109 6.14 1.01 -14.89
C ALA A 109 7.21 2.11 -14.73
N LEU A 110 7.85 2.24 -13.58
CA LEU A 110 8.90 3.24 -13.38
C LEU A 110 10.01 3.06 -14.42
N PRO A 111 10.49 4.17 -15.03
CA PRO A 111 11.49 4.11 -16.11
C PRO A 111 12.90 3.89 -15.56
N VAL A 112 13.16 2.69 -15.06
CA VAL A 112 14.46 2.25 -14.58
C VAL A 112 14.90 1.01 -15.33
N ASP A 113 16.20 0.86 -15.54
CA ASP A 113 16.74 -0.34 -16.19
C ASP A 113 16.71 -1.55 -15.27
N SER A 114 16.92 -2.75 -15.82
CA SER A 114 16.85 -4.00 -15.06
C SER A 114 17.88 -4.07 -13.94
N GLU A 115 19.07 -3.55 -14.15
CA GLU A 115 20.13 -3.56 -13.13
C GLU A 115 19.79 -2.64 -11.96
N SER A 116 19.26 -1.45 -12.24
CA SER A 116 18.77 -0.53 -11.21
C SER A 116 17.59 -1.15 -10.45
N ALA A 117 16.66 -1.79 -11.14
CA ALA A 117 15.50 -2.44 -10.53
C ALA A 117 15.88 -3.54 -9.54
N LYS A 118 16.99 -4.24 -9.76
CA LYS A 118 17.52 -5.26 -8.82
C LYS A 118 18.02 -4.67 -7.51
N ASN A 119 18.29 -3.37 -7.47
CA ASN A 119 18.84 -2.68 -6.30
C ASN A 119 17.81 -1.77 -5.59
N ILE A 120 16.62 -1.60 -6.16
CA ILE A 120 15.56 -0.76 -5.60
C ILE A 120 14.55 -1.64 -4.87
N TYR A 121 14.32 -1.36 -3.58
CA TYR A 121 13.22 -1.99 -2.85
C TYR A 121 11.87 -1.52 -3.40
N PHE A 122 10.89 -2.42 -3.42
CA PHE A 122 9.57 -2.12 -3.97
C PHE A 122 8.88 -0.99 -3.21
N VAL A 123 9.08 -0.89 -1.89
CA VAL A 123 8.56 0.23 -1.10
C VAL A 123 9.08 1.57 -1.62
N SER A 124 10.34 1.65 -2.02
CA SER A 124 10.92 2.88 -2.59
C SER A 124 10.29 3.22 -3.94
N ALA A 125 10.03 2.21 -4.76
CA ALA A 125 9.30 2.38 -6.03
C ALA A 125 7.87 2.89 -5.80
N LEU A 126 7.17 2.34 -4.81
CA LEU A 126 5.83 2.81 -4.42
C LEU A 126 5.84 4.25 -3.94
N MET A 127 6.82 4.64 -3.13
CA MET A 127 6.95 6.02 -2.64
C MET A 127 7.20 7.00 -3.79
N ARG A 128 8.05 6.63 -4.74
CA ARG A 128 8.29 7.44 -5.94
C ARG A 128 7.05 7.56 -6.81
N ALA A 129 6.37 6.45 -7.06
CA ALA A 129 5.13 6.43 -7.84
C ALA A 129 4.02 7.26 -7.16
N SER A 130 3.92 7.20 -5.83
CA SER A 130 2.93 7.98 -5.09
C SER A 130 3.16 9.49 -5.22
N ARG A 131 4.42 9.94 -5.27
CA ARG A 131 4.75 11.35 -5.52
C ARG A 131 4.32 11.78 -6.92
N GLU A 132 4.57 10.96 -7.91
CA GLU A 132 4.15 11.25 -9.29
C GLU A 132 2.62 11.35 -9.40
N LEU A 133 1.90 10.41 -8.78
CA LEU A 133 0.43 10.43 -8.74
C LEU A 133 -0.13 11.62 -7.96
N CYS A 134 0.56 12.05 -6.92
CA CYS A 134 0.21 13.23 -6.13
C CYS A 134 0.16 14.50 -7.00
N HIS A 135 1.06 14.61 -7.95
CA HIS A 135 1.18 15.79 -8.83
C HIS A 135 0.42 15.67 -10.15
N SER A 136 -0.13 14.52 -10.45
CA SER A 136 -0.80 14.26 -11.73
C SER A 136 -2.19 14.89 -11.90
#